data_bdc5da480286289afbf823229416800b
#
_entry.id   bdc5da480286289afbf823229416800b
#
_cell.length_a   1.000
_cell.length_b   1.000
_cell.length_c   1.000
_cell.angle_alpha   90.00
_cell.angle_beta   90.00
_cell.angle_gamma   90.00
#
_symmetry.space_group_name_H-M   'P 1'
#
loop_
_entity.id
_entity.type
_entity.pdbx_description
1 polymer ?
#
loop_
_entity_poly.entity_id
_entity_poly.type
_entity_poly.pdbx_seq_one_letter_code
_entity_poly.pdbx_strand_id
1 'polypeptide(L)'
;MTGSVSAQKQQTLHSGYPIDPVPFTSVKVTDSFWGQRLKASREVTIPLAFSKCEETGRYENFVKATHPSDEYKVGGFSFDDTDVYKTIEGASYSLQTYPDKKLEEYIDSVLVIVAAAQEPDGYLYTARTMNPKHPHDWSGPERWSEVENLSHEFYNLGHMVEGAVAYYQATGKRNFLDIAIRYADCVCKNIGEGPGQKRVIPGHQIAEMALVRLYTVTGDKKYLDQAKFFLDARGTTARKDIYLQSHKPVLEQEEAVGHAVRAGYMYSGMADVAAITGDSSYIKAIDKIWENIVGKKIYITGGIGARHAGEAFGDNYELPNLTAYNETCAAIGNVYMNYRLFLLHGDSKYFDVLERTLYNGLISGVSLDGGKFFYPNPLSCDGKYHFNADHTITRQPWFGCACCPSNISRFIPSLPGYVYAVKDNQVYVNLFLSNRAELKLNEKKVVLEQETGYPWNGDIRVKVAQGNLPFTMNIRIPGWVRGSVLPSDLYSYADDLKLGYRVLVNGEEVTVVKAISG
;
A
#
# COMPACT_ATOMS: atom_id res chain seq x y z
N MET A 1 -25.40 0.98 -37.49
CA MET A 1 -24.92 2.25 -36.89
C MET A 1 -24.02 1.88 -35.70
N THR A 2 -22.72 1.86 -35.92
CA THR A 2 -21.72 1.57 -34.91
C THR A 2 -21.37 2.88 -34.21
N GLY A 3 -21.99 3.12 -33.08
CA GLY A 3 -21.65 4.24 -32.22
C GLY A 3 -20.31 3.97 -31.55
N SER A 4 -19.27 4.69 -31.95
CA SER A 4 -18.01 4.75 -31.23
C SER A 4 -18.26 5.43 -29.86
N VAL A 5 -18.22 4.66 -28.80
CA VAL A 5 -18.14 5.20 -27.45
C VAL A 5 -16.76 5.87 -27.33
N SER A 6 -16.73 7.17 -27.42
CA SER A 6 -15.58 7.99 -27.09
C SER A 6 -15.22 7.74 -25.63
N ALA A 7 -14.12 7.05 -25.38
CA ALA A 7 -13.53 6.96 -24.06
C ALA A 7 -13.19 8.40 -23.62
N GLN A 8 -14.00 8.97 -22.74
CA GLN A 8 -13.71 10.22 -22.07
C GLN A 8 -12.38 10.04 -21.33
N LYS A 9 -11.34 10.74 -21.78
CA LYS A 9 -10.05 10.78 -21.06
C LYS A 9 -10.33 11.26 -19.64
N GLN A 10 -10.17 10.35 -18.69
CA GLN A 10 -10.28 10.65 -17.28
C GLN A 10 -9.19 11.66 -16.92
N GLN A 11 -9.58 12.85 -16.53
CA GLN A 11 -8.70 13.87 -16.01
C GLN A 11 -8.48 13.54 -14.53
N THR A 12 -7.44 12.74 -14.23
CA THR A 12 -6.97 12.56 -12.85
C THR A 12 -6.44 13.91 -12.38
N LEU A 13 -6.89 14.39 -11.24
CA LEU A 13 -6.33 15.59 -10.63
C LEU A 13 -4.84 15.32 -10.32
N HIS A 14 -4.04 16.38 -10.36
CA HIS A 14 -2.62 16.28 -10.01
C HIS A 14 -2.46 15.73 -8.59
N SER A 15 -1.51 14.85 -8.39
CA SER A 15 -1.26 14.19 -7.10
C SER A 15 -0.78 15.13 -6.00
N GLY A 16 -0.40 16.35 -6.36
CA GLY A 16 0.19 17.35 -5.47
C GLY A 16 1.66 17.12 -5.14
N TYR A 17 2.21 15.98 -5.49
CA TYR A 17 3.62 15.69 -5.25
C TYR A 17 4.54 16.51 -6.17
N PRO A 18 5.71 16.97 -5.66
CA PRO A 18 6.73 17.64 -6.48
C PRO A 18 7.32 16.75 -7.59
N ILE A 19 7.26 15.44 -7.41
CA ILE A 19 7.70 14.42 -8.37
C ILE A 19 6.51 13.54 -8.67
N ASP A 20 6.19 13.38 -9.95
CA ASP A 20 5.03 12.60 -10.37
C ASP A 20 5.36 11.10 -10.46
N PRO A 21 4.49 10.23 -9.92
CA PRO A 21 4.62 8.79 -10.11
C PRO A 21 4.40 8.41 -11.58
N VAL A 22 5.20 7.48 -12.09
CA VAL A 22 4.92 6.85 -13.38
C VAL A 22 3.90 5.74 -13.19
N PRO A 23 2.77 5.75 -13.92
CA PRO A 23 1.78 4.68 -13.83
C PRO A 23 2.42 3.31 -14.07
N PHE A 24 2.12 2.32 -13.24
CA PHE A 24 2.65 0.96 -13.41
C PHE A 24 2.29 0.35 -14.77
N THR A 25 1.17 0.76 -15.38
CA THR A 25 0.75 0.37 -16.73
C THR A 25 1.69 0.86 -17.84
N SER A 26 2.48 1.89 -17.55
CA SER A 26 3.49 2.42 -18.48
C SER A 26 4.78 1.60 -18.51
N VAL A 27 4.95 0.64 -17.60
CA VAL A 27 6.19 -0.13 -17.42
C VAL A 27 5.93 -1.62 -17.61
N LYS A 28 6.40 -2.16 -18.74
CA LYS A 28 6.29 -3.58 -19.04
C LYS A 28 7.55 -4.31 -18.60
N VAL A 29 7.44 -5.06 -17.51
CA VAL A 29 8.53 -5.87 -16.96
C VAL A 29 8.83 -7.07 -17.86
N THR A 30 10.13 -7.33 -18.10
CA THR A 30 10.61 -8.40 -18.98
C THR A 30 11.68 -9.29 -18.31
N ASP A 31 12.08 -9.00 -17.07
CA ASP A 31 13.06 -9.80 -16.36
C ASP A 31 12.51 -11.15 -15.86
N SER A 32 13.41 -12.02 -15.43
CA SER A 32 13.07 -13.34 -14.89
C SER A 32 12.77 -13.31 -13.39
N PHE A 33 13.16 -12.26 -12.66
CA PHE A 33 12.96 -12.18 -11.20
C PHE A 33 11.56 -11.66 -10.84
N TRP A 34 11.23 -10.45 -11.29
CA TRP A 34 9.92 -9.85 -11.03
C TRP A 34 8.85 -10.33 -12.00
N GLY A 35 9.22 -10.60 -13.26
CA GLY A 35 8.30 -11.12 -14.26
C GLY A 35 7.66 -12.45 -13.86
N GLN A 36 8.40 -13.36 -13.24
CA GLN A 36 7.84 -14.60 -12.70
C GLN A 36 6.89 -14.35 -11.53
N ARG A 37 7.19 -13.40 -10.64
CA ARG A 37 6.34 -13.06 -9.49
C ARG A 37 5.05 -12.36 -9.91
N LEU A 38 5.12 -11.48 -10.90
CA LEU A 38 3.94 -10.86 -11.52
C LEU A 38 3.05 -11.91 -12.18
N LYS A 39 3.67 -12.89 -12.86
CA LYS A 39 2.94 -14.02 -13.45
C LYS A 39 2.28 -14.88 -12.36
N ALA A 40 3.02 -15.28 -11.32
CA ALA A 40 2.49 -16.06 -10.21
C ALA A 40 1.35 -15.30 -9.48
N SER A 41 1.48 -13.99 -9.29
CA SER A 41 0.41 -13.16 -8.72
C SER A 41 -0.88 -13.25 -9.55
N ARG A 42 -0.77 -13.09 -10.88
CA ARG A 42 -1.92 -13.15 -11.79
C ARG A 42 -2.55 -14.55 -11.87
N GLU A 43 -1.71 -15.58 -11.98
CA GLU A 43 -2.17 -16.94 -12.31
C GLU A 43 -2.48 -17.79 -11.07
N VAL A 44 -1.93 -17.43 -9.90
CA VAL A 44 -2.06 -18.21 -8.66
C VAL A 44 -2.59 -17.37 -7.52
N THR A 45 -1.92 -16.26 -7.14
CA THR A 45 -2.25 -15.53 -5.90
C THR A 45 -3.66 -14.92 -5.96
N ILE A 46 -3.99 -14.21 -7.04
CA ILE A 46 -5.31 -13.56 -7.19
C ILE A 46 -6.44 -14.60 -7.28
N PRO A 47 -6.37 -15.64 -8.14
CA PRO A 47 -7.37 -16.69 -8.17
C PRO A 47 -7.54 -17.42 -6.82
N LEU A 48 -6.44 -17.72 -6.13
CA LEU A 48 -6.46 -18.31 -4.80
C LEU A 48 -7.19 -17.41 -3.80
N ALA A 49 -6.90 -16.11 -3.79
CA ALA A 49 -7.54 -15.16 -2.89
C ALA A 49 -9.06 -15.09 -3.11
N PHE A 50 -9.54 -15.09 -4.35
CA PHE A 50 -10.98 -15.17 -4.66
C PHE A 50 -11.59 -16.48 -4.17
N SER A 51 -10.96 -17.64 -4.47
CA SER A 51 -11.42 -18.95 -4.00
C SER A 51 -11.53 -18.99 -2.47
N LYS A 52 -10.53 -18.41 -1.77
CA LYS A 52 -10.53 -18.34 -0.31
C LYS A 52 -11.59 -17.41 0.26
N CYS A 53 -11.88 -16.29 -0.40
CA CYS A 53 -13.00 -15.42 -0.02
C CYS A 53 -14.35 -16.17 -0.10
N GLU A 54 -14.53 -17.02 -1.10
CA GLU A 54 -15.73 -17.88 -1.23
C GLU A 54 -15.74 -18.99 -0.17
N GLU A 55 -14.68 -19.81 -0.10
CA GLU A 55 -14.55 -20.97 0.79
C GLU A 55 -14.70 -20.61 2.28
N THR A 56 -14.24 -19.41 2.66
CA THR A 56 -14.22 -18.95 4.06
C THR A 56 -15.35 -18.00 4.42
N GLY A 57 -16.39 -17.89 3.55
CA GLY A 57 -17.64 -17.21 3.84
C GLY A 57 -17.63 -15.69 3.72
N ARG A 58 -16.57 -15.09 3.11
CA ARG A 58 -16.53 -13.63 2.91
C ARG A 58 -17.66 -13.15 2.00
N TYR A 59 -17.98 -13.89 0.94
CA TYR A 59 -19.14 -13.57 0.08
C TYR A 59 -20.48 -13.83 0.78
N GLU A 60 -20.56 -14.89 1.56
CA GLU A 60 -21.74 -15.24 2.34
C GLU A 60 -22.13 -14.12 3.32
N ASN A 61 -21.13 -13.38 3.86
CA ASN A 61 -21.39 -12.24 4.74
C ASN A 61 -22.17 -11.14 4.01
N PHE A 62 -21.82 -10.83 2.76
CA PHE A 62 -22.58 -9.86 1.95
C PHE A 62 -23.99 -10.38 1.63
N VAL A 63 -24.12 -11.66 1.27
CA VAL A 63 -25.43 -12.28 1.02
C VAL A 63 -26.32 -12.17 2.25
N LYS A 64 -25.81 -12.51 3.44
CA LYS A 64 -26.56 -12.38 4.71
C LYS A 64 -26.93 -10.93 5.00
N ALA A 65 -26.06 -9.98 4.70
CA ALA A 65 -26.32 -8.56 4.92
C ALA A 65 -27.47 -8.02 4.04
N THR A 66 -27.81 -8.69 2.92
CA THR A 66 -29.00 -8.31 2.11
C THR A 66 -30.32 -8.65 2.78
N HIS A 67 -30.32 -9.60 3.69
CA HIS A 67 -31.51 -10.07 4.42
C HIS A 67 -31.16 -10.25 5.91
N PRO A 68 -30.96 -9.15 6.66
CA PRO A 68 -30.56 -9.21 8.07
C PRO A 68 -31.50 -10.09 8.91
N SER A 69 -30.93 -10.92 9.80
CA SER A 69 -31.70 -11.79 10.67
C SER A 69 -31.05 -11.93 12.05
N ASP A 70 -31.87 -11.96 13.09
CA ASP A 70 -31.43 -12.22 14.47
C ASP A 70 -30.89 -13.66 14.65
N GLU A 71 -31.14 -14.55 13.69
CA GLU A 71 -30.67 -15.94 13.73
C GLU A 71 -29.22 -16.10 13.22
N TYR A 72 -28.70 -15.09 12.52
CA TYR A 72 -27.32 -15.16 12.01
C TYR A 72 -26.32 -14.98 13.14
N LYS A 73 -25.40 -15.93 13.23
CA LYS A 73 -24.19 -15.79 14.05
C LYS A 73 -23.16 -15.00 13.24
N VAL A 74 -22.78 -13.86 13.76
CA VAL A 74 -21.72 -13.02 13.19
C VAL A 74 -20.39 -13.47 13.78
N GLY A 75 -19.56 -14.12 12.96
CA GLY A 75 -18.26 -14.63 13.35
C GLY A 75 -17.16 -14.14 12.43
N GLY A 76 -15.97 -14.74 12.51
CA GLY A 76 -14.80 -14.32 11.74
C GLY A 76 -14.16 -13.07 12.32
N PHE A 77 -13.71 -12.19 11.45
CA PHE A 77 -13.17 -10.88 11.84
C PHE A 77 -14.10 -9.76 11.37
N SER A 78 -14.17 -8.68 12.15
CA SER A 78 -15.00 -7.51 11.83
C SER A 78 -14.60 -6.83 10.50
N PHE A 79 -13.47 -7.19 9.93
CA PHE A 79 -12.90 -6.65 8.68
C PHE A 79 -12.81 -7.67 7.54
N ASP A 80 -13.51 -8.80 7.62
CA ASP A 80 -13.50 -9.84 6.58
C ASP A 80 -13.92 -9.32 5.19
N ASP A 81 -14.77 -8.28 5.13
CA ASP A 81 -15.15 -7.60 3.89
C ASP A 81 -13.94 -7.09 3.12
N THR A 82 -12.88 -6.68 3.81
CA THR A 82 -11.68 -6.10 3.18
C THR A 82 -10.88 -7.10 2.37
N ASP A 83 -10.99 -8.40 2.65
CA ASP A 83 -10.31 -9.43 1.86
C ASP A 83 -10.86 -9.47 0.43
N VAL A 84 -12.18 -9.25 0.29
CA VAL A 84 -12.84 -9.12 -1.02
C VAL A 84 -12.36 -7.85 -1.73
N TYR A 85 -12.34 -6.70 -1.04
CA TYR A 85 -11.95 -5.42 -1.63
C TYR A 85 -10.49 -5.40 -2.08
N LYS A 86 -9.57 -5.91 -1.26
CA LYS A 86 -8.14 -6.03 -1.60
C LYS A 86 -7.90 -6.98 -2.77
N THR A 87 -8.64 -8.10 -2.82
CA THR A 87 -8.53 -9.05 -3.94
C THR A 87 -9.01 -8.42 -5.24
N ILE A 88 -10.11 -7.67 -5.22
CA ILE A 88 -10.60 -6.90 -6.38
C ILE A 88 -9.57 -5.82 -6.77
N GLU A 89 -8.94 -5.14 -5.81
CA GLU A 89 -7.88 -4.16 -6.09
C GLU A 89 -6.72 -4.80 -6.87
N GLY A 90 -6.20 -5.93 -6.38
CA GLY A 90 -5.13 -6.66 -7.05
C GLY A 90 -5.50 -7.18 -8.44
N ALA A 91 -6.71 -7.74 -8.57
CA ALA A 91 -7.26 -8.16 -9.85
C ALA A 91 -7.40 -6.98 -10.83
N SER A 92 -7.83 -5.83 -10.34
CA SER A 92 -7.96 -4.60 -11.14
C SER A 92 -6.61 -4.10 -11.67
N TYR A 93 -5.55 -4.15 -10.87
CA TYR A 93 -4.20 -3.84 -11.35
C TYR A 93 -3.72 -4.86 -12.39
N SER A 94 -4.04 -6.14 -12.20
CA SER A 94 -3.75 -7.16 -13.20
C SER A 94 -4.49 -6.91 -14.52
N LEU A 95 -5.79 -6.57 -14.46
CA LEU A 95 -6.60 -6.26 -15.65
C LEU A 95 -6.08 -5.07 -16.46
N GLN A 96 -5.50 -4.06 -15.82
CA GLN A 96 -4.92 -2.90 -16.50
C GLN A 96 -3.71 -3.28 -17.38
N THR A 97 -2.97 -4.33 -17.00
CA THR A 97 -1.78 -4.81 -17.73
C THR A 97 -2.06 -6.01 -18.62
N TYR A 98 -2.98 -6.85 -18.20
CA TYR A 98 -3.37 -8.10 -18.85
C TYR A 98 -4.89 -8.21 -18.87
N PRO A 99 -5.56 -7.61 -19.88
CA PRO A 99 -7.02 -7.65 -19.99
C PRO A 99 -7.56 -9.09 -20.03
N ASP A 100 -8.50 -9.38 -19.14
CA ASP A 100 -9.18 -10.68 -19.03
C ASP A 100 -10.67 -10.45 -18.79
N LYS A 101 -11.47 -10.69 -19.83
CA LYS A 101 -12.90 -10.47 -19.79
C LYS A 101 -13.62 -11.38 -18.79
N LYS A 102 -13.14 -12.62 -18.59
CA LYS A 102 -13.75 -13.56 -17.64
C LYS A 102 -13.53 -13.11 -16.21
N LEU A 103 -12.32 -12.62 -15.91
CA LEU A 103 -12.01 -12.06 -14.59
C LEU A 103 -12.84 -10.79 -14.33
N GLU A 104 -13.00 -9.92 -15.34
CA GLU A 104 -13.83 -8.72 -15.22
C GLU A 104 -15.31 -9.07 -14.97
N GLU A 105 -15.89 -10.01 -15.73
CA GLU A 105 -17.26 -10.49 -15.53
C GLU A 105 -17.45 -11.16 -14.15
N TYR A 106 -16.45 -11.90 -13.66
CA TYR A 106 -16.47 -12.47 -12.32
C TYR A 106 -16.49 -11.39 -11.24
N ILE A 107 -15.63 -10.37 -11.35
CA ILE A 107 -15.64 -9.24 -10.43
C ILE A 107 -17.00 -8.52 -10.44
N ASP A 108 -17.58 -8.28 -11.62
CA ASP A 108 -18.91 -7.69 -11.72
C ASP A 108 -19.97 -8.51 -10.98
N SER A 109 -19.91 -9.84 -11.04
CA SER A 109 -20.84 -10.70 -10.33
C SER A 109 -20.69 -10.59 -8.79
N VAL A 110 -19.46 -10.47 -8.28
CA VAL A 110 -19.18 -10.22 -6.87
C VAL A 110 -19.69 -8.84 -6.46
N LEU A 111 -19.51 -7.83 -7.30
CA LEU A 111 -19.97 -6.47 -7.01
C LEU A 111 -21.49 -6.33 -6.95
N VAL A 112 -22.25 -7.20 -7.63
CA VAL A 112 -23.72 -7.26 -7.47
C VAL A 112 -24.09 -7.62 -6.03
N ILE A 113 -23.39 -8.59 -5.42
CA ILE A 113 -23.63 -9.02 -4.04
C ILE A 113 -23.22 -7.91 -3.06
N VAL A 114 -22.07 -7.29 -3.28
CA VAL A 114 -21.58 -6.17 -2.47
C VAL A 114 -22.57 -4.99 -2.52
N ALA A 115 -23.05 -4.62 -3.71
CA ALA A 115 -24.01 -3.53 -3.89
C ALA A 115 -25.33 -3.79 -3.16
N ALA A 116 -25.82 -5.04 -3.20
CA ALA A 116 -27.06 -5.42 -2.56
C ALA A 116 -26.98 -5.37 -1.03
N ALA A 117 -25.80 -5.54 -0.44
CA ALA A 117 -25.56 -5.47 1.00
C ALA A 117 -25.47 -4.02 1.53
N GLN A 118 -25.39 -3.01 0.65
CA GLN A 118 -25.25 -1.62 1.08
C GLN A 118 -26.58 -1.06 1.57
N GLU A 119 -26.59 -0.50 2.77
CA GLU A 119 -27.78 0.10 3.36
C GLU A 119 -28.23 1.38 2.61
N PRO A 120 -29.51 1.79 2.75
CA PRO A 120 -30.06 2.91 1.96
C PRO A 120 -29.32 4.23 2.14
N ASP A 121 -28.73 4.49 3.30
CA ASP A 121 -27.94 5.69 3.59
C ASP A 121 -26.45 5.59 3.15
N GLY A 122 -26.08 4.49 2.50
CA GLY A 122 -24.73 4.24 1.99
C GLY A 122 -23.82 3.48 2.93
N TYR A 123 -24.21 3.21 4.18
CA TYR A 123 -23.41 2.40 5.10
C TYR A 123 -23.22 0.98 4.55
N LEU A 124 -21.99 0.44 4.68
CA LEU A 124 -21.68 -0.93 4.28
C LEU A 124 -20.61 -1.53 5.20
N TYR A 125 -21.06 -2.43 6.07
CA TYR A 125 -20.21 -3.15 7.01
C TYR A 125 -20.95 -4.40 7.47
N THR A 126 -20.62 -5.55 6.84
CA THR A 126 -21.40 -6.77 7.00
C THR A 126 -21.39 -7.30 8.43
N ALA A 127 -20.28 -7.14 9.16
CA ALA A 127 -20.13 -7.53 10.56
C ALA A 127 -21.17 -6.92 11.50
N ARG A 128 -21.88 -5.88 11.06
CA ARG A 128 -23.00 -5.27 11.76
C ARG A 128 -24.32 -5.51 11.07
N THR A 129 -24.36 -5.32 9.75
CA THR A 129 -25.60 -5.33 8.98
C THR A 129 -26.26 -6.71 8.96
N MET A 130 -25.49 -7.82 9.01
CA MET A 130 -26.04 -9.19 9.01
C MET A 130 -27.00 -9.45 10.19
N ASN A 131 -26.63 -8.98 11.38
CA ASN A 131 -27.46 -9.09 12.59
C ASN A 131 -27.36 -7.79 13.42
N PRO A 132 -28.22 -6.80 13.17
CA PRO A 132 -28.12 -5.51 13.83
C PRO A 132 -28.37 -5.54 15.35
N LYS A 133 -29.08 -6.57 15.87
CA LYS A 133 -29.32 -6.73 17.31
C LYS A 133 -28.14 -7.39 18.02
N HIS A 134 -27.45 -8.30 17.33
CA HIS A 134 -26.30 -9.02 17.86
C HIS A 134 -25.16 -8.96 16.83
N PRO A 135 -24.59 -7.76 16.56
CA PRO A 135 -23.51 -7.60 15.62
C PRO A 135 -22.23 -8.30 16.13
N HIS A 136 -21.18 -8.29 15.32
CA HIS A 136 -19.87 -8.78 15.75
C HIS A 136 -19.44 -8.07 17.06
N ASP A 137 -18.85 -8.82 18.00
CA ASP A 137 -18.48 -8.31 19.33
C ASP A 137 -17.63 -7.04 19.29
N TRP A 138 -16.80 -6.90 18.24
CA TRP A 138 -15.97 -5.72 18.05
C TRP A 138 -16.68 -4.51 17.45
N SER A 139 -17.92 -4.68 16.96
CA SER A 139 -18.68 -3.60 16.31
C SER A 139 -19.31 -2.62 17.29
N GLY A 140 -19.43 -3.03 18.55
CA GLY A 140 -20.11 -2.23 19.58
C GLY A 140 -21.64 -2.16 19.40
N PRO A 141 -22.34 -1.47 20.31
CA PRO A 141 -23.82 -1.42 20.30
C PRO A 141 -24.37 -0.54 19.18
N GLU A 142 -23.65 0.48 18.75
CA GLU A 142 -24.08 1.44 17.73
C GLU A 142 -23.03 1.58 16.63
N ARG A 143 -23.43 2.06 15.45
CA ARG A 143 -22.50 2.48 14.39
C ARG A 143 -21.51 3.50 14.95
N TRP A 144 -20.24 3.34 14.59
CA TRP A 144 -19.14 4.24 14.93
C TRP A 144 -18.74 4.26 16.42
N SER A 145 -19.37 3.45 17.29
CA SER A 145 -19.05 3.45 18.73
C SER A 145 -17.68 2.87 19.06
N GLU A 146 -17.20 1.89 18.27
CA GLU A 146 -15.94 1.19 18.49
C GLU A 146 -14.91 1.41 17.38
N VAL A 147 -15.07 2.44 16.55
CA VAL A 147 -14.14 2.70 15.42
C VAL A 147 -12.72 3.05 15.87
N GLU A 148 -12.58 3.65 17.05
CA GLU A 148 -11.28 3.92 17.68
C GLU A 148 -10.71 2.67 18.39
N ASN A 149 -11.36 1.53 18.28
CA ASN A 149 -10.93 0.27 18.86
C ASN A 149 -10.76 -0.78 17.76
N LEU A 150 -11.69 -1.72 17.64
CA LEU A 150 -11.57 -2.90 16.81
C LEU A 150 -12.70 -3.07 15.79
N SER A 151 -13.67 -2.15 15.69
CA SER A 151 -14.78 -2.33 14.73
C SER A 151 -14.32 -2.36 13.29
N HIS A 152 -13.28 -1.60 12.96
CA HIS A 152 -12.70 -1.56 11.61
C HIS A 152 -13.64 -1.00 10.52
N GLU A 153 -14.71 -0.27 10.86
CA GLU A 153 -15.62 0.32 9.89
C GLU A 153 -14.89 1.23 8.89
N PHE A 154 -13.96 2.08 9.37
CA PHE A 154 -13.16 2.94 8.47
C PHE A 154 -12.04 2.19 7.74
N TYR A 155 -11.56 1.06 8.28
CA TYR A 155 -10.64 0.18 7.58
C TYR A 155 -11.35 -0.47 6.38
N ASN A 156 -12.61 -0.91 6.57
CA ASN A 156 -13.46 -1.41 5.48
C ASN A 156 -13.68 -0.34 4.42
N LEU A 157 -14.02 0.90 4.81
CA LEU A 157 -14.15 2.02 3.87
C LEU A 157 -12.86 2.22 3.07
N GLY A 158 -11.71 2.27 3.75
CA GLY A 158 -10.43 2.54 3.11
C GLY A 158 -10.09 1.52 2.02
N HIS A 159 -10.17 0.23 2.33
CA HIS A 159 -9.90 -0.82 1.33
C HIS A 159 -10.95 -0.89 0.23
N MET A 160 -12.22 -0.60 0.55
CA MET A 160 -13.26 -0.48 -0.47
C MET A 160 -12.92 0.63 -1.47
N VAL A 161 -12.56 1.81 -0.99
CA VAL A 161 -12.20 2.95 -1.85
C VAL A 161 -10.99 2.63 -2.72
N GLU A 162 -9.93 2.03 -2.15
CA GLU A 162 -8.74 1.63 -2.90
C GLU A 162 -9.09 0.65 -4.02
N GLY A 163 -9.87 -0.39 -3.73
CA GLY A 163 -10.33 -1.37 -4.71
C GLY A 163 -11.24 -0.75 -5.78
N ALA A 164 -12.15 0.13 -5.36
CA ALA A 164 -13.10 0.78 -6.25
C ALA A 164 -12.43 1.74 -7.25
N VAL A 165 -11.47 2.53 -6.79
CA VAL A 165 -10.68 3.40 -7.67
C VAL A 165 -9.85 2.57 -8.64
N ALA A 166 -9.21 1.47 -8.18
CA ALA A 166 -8.45 0.58 -9.04
C ALA A 166 -9.33 -0.05 -10.12
N TYR A 167 -10.54 -0.52 -9.76
CA TYR A 167 -11.47 -1.13 -10.70
C TYR A 167 -12.00 -0.13 -11.73
N TYR A 168 -12.32 1.10 -11.29
CA TYR A 168 -12.72 2.18 -12.18
C TYR A 168 -11.59 2.54 -13.17
N GLN A 169 -10.36 2.63 -12.71
CA GLN A 169 -9.18 2.88 -13.56
C GLN A 169 -8.93 1.75 -14.56
N ALA A 170 -9.21 0.50 -14.17
CA ALA A 170 -9.03 -0.67 -15.03
C ALA A 170 -10.08 -0.77 -16.14
N THR A 171 -11.34 -0.50 -15.82
CA THR A 171 -12.50 -0.86 -16.67
C THR A 171 -13.30 0.33 -17.17
N GLY A 172 -13.17 1.49 -16.52
CA GLY A 172 -14.06 2.64 -16.73
C GLY A 172 -15.45 2.48 -16.11
N LYS A 173 -15.77 1.32 -15.51
CA LYS A 173 -17.07 1.05 -14.88
C LYS A 173 -17.16 1.74 -13.52
N ARG A 174 -18.32 2.32 -13.23
CA ARG A 174 -18.57 3.04 -11.99
C ARG A 174 -19.24 2.20 -10.89
N ASN A 175 -19.67 0.97 -11.20
CA ASN A 175 -20.45 0.14 -10.30
C ASN A 175 -19.81 0.02 -8.89
N PHE A 176 -18.52 -0.26 -8.80
CA PHE A 176 -17.83 -0.32 -7.50
C PHE A 176 -17.53 1.08 -6.95
N LEU A 177 -17.14 2.02 -7.81
CA LEU A 177 -16.86 3.39 -7.40
C LEU A 177 -18.07 4.07 -6.77
N ASP A 178 -19.28 3.86 -7.33
CA ASP A 178 -20.51 4.44 -6.79
C ASP A 178 -20.89 3.85 -5.42
N ILE A 179 -20.63 2.56 -5.17
CA ILE A 179 -20.78 1.95 -3.84
C ILE A 179 -19.82 2.62 -2.84
N ALA A 180 -18.54 2.76 -3.20
CA ALA A 180 -17.53 3.37 -2.35
C ALA A 180 -17.83 4.86 -2.07
N ILE A 181 -18.29 5.62 -3.07
CA ILE A 181 -18.74 7.01 -2.92
C ILE A 181 -19.87 7.10 -1.91
N ARG A 182 -20.90 6.26 -2.03
CA ARG A 182 -22.03 6.28 -1.08
C ARG A 182 -21.59 5.99 0.35
N TYR A 183 -20.66 5.06 0.55
CA TYR A 183 -20.14 4.80 1.89
C TYR A 183 -19.27 5.94 2.41
N ALA A 184 -18.39 6.50 1.58
CA ALA A 184 -17.61 7.69 1.94
C ALA A 184 -18.51 8.89 2.28
N ASP A 185 -19.60 9.10 1.53
CA ASP A 185 -20.58 10.15 1.80
C ASP A 185 -21.30 9.92 3.14
N CYS A 186 -21.67 8.68 3.45
CA CYS A 186 -22.22 8.32 4.74
C CYS A 186 -21.26 8.67 5.87
N VAL A 187 -19.97 8.37 5.72
CA VAL A 187 -18.93 8.74 6.71
C VAL A 187 -18.79 10.25 6.82
N CYS A 188 -18.62 10.98 5.72
CA CYS A 188 -18.49 12.44 5.74
C CYS A 188 -19.70 13.16 6.37
N LYS A 189 -20.90 12.57 6.23
CA LYS A 189 -22.12 13.11 6.84
C LYS A 189 -22.16 12.92 8.36
N ASN A 190 -21.66 11.79 8.87
CA ASN A 190 -21.82 11.40 10.27
C ASN A 190 -20.59 11.67 11.15
N ILE A 191 -19.41 11.86 10.54
CA ILE A 191 -18.13 11.97 11.24
C ILE A 191 -17.49 13.32 10.95
N GLY A 192 -17.10 14.03 12.01
CA GLY A 192 -16.51 15.37 11.90
C GLY A 192 -16.67 16.18 13.18
N GLU A 193 -16.67 17.50 13.04
CA GLU A 193 -16.86 18.47 14.13
C GLU A 193 -18.15 19.30 13.98
N GLY A 194 -18.96 19.00 12.97
CA GLY A 194 -20.24 19.67 12.73
C GLY A 194 -21.35 19.23 13.67
N PRO A 195 -22.47 19.96 13.72
CA PRO A 195 -23.61 19.60 14.53
C PRO A 195 -24.14 18.19 14.19
N GLY A 196 -24.23 17.34 15.21
CA GLY A 196 -24.72 15.95 15.06
C GLY A 196 -23.68 14.95 14.54
N GLN A 197 -22.47 15.39 14.20
CA GLN A 197 -21.37 14.49 13.83
C GLN A 197 -20.67 13.92 15.06
N LYS A 198 -20.15 12.69 14.93
CA LYS A 198 -19.31 12.05 15.95
C LYS A 198 -17.85 12.42 15.69
N ARG A 199 -17.14 12.87 16.72
CA ARG A 199 -15.71 13.19 16.67
C ARG A 199 -14.90 11.95 17.04
N VAL A 200 -14.67 11.09 16.05
CA VAL A 200 -13.93 9.82 16.16
C VAL A 200 -12.96 9.65 14.99
N ILE A 201 -11.97 8.78 15.18
CA ILE A 201 -10.89 8.52 14.21
C ILE A 201 -10.81 7.04 13.84
N PRO A 202 -10.20 6.66 12.70
CA PRO A 202 -9.92 5.26 12.38
C PRO A 202 -9.05 4.60 13.46
N GLY A 203 -9.52 3.52 14.04
CA GLY A 203 -8.69 2.67 14.89
C GLY A 203 -7.61 1.98 14.09
N HIS A 204 -7.95 1.46 12.91
CA HIS A 204 -6.97 1.02 11.92
C HIS A 204 -6.96 1.98 10.73
N GLN A 205 -5.80 2.58 10.49
CA GLN A 205 -5.59 3.53 9.41
C GLN A 205 -5.58 2.83 8.04
N ILE A 206 -6.03 3.47 7.06
CA ILE A 206 -6.04 3.32 5.60
C ILE A 206 -7.02 4.34 4.99
N ALA A 207 -8.08 4.70 5.72
CA ALA A 207 -9.11 5.61 5.23
C ALA A 207 -8.51 6.97 4.83
N GLU A 208 -7.49 7.43 5.53
CA GLU A 208 -6.82 8.69 5.28
C GLU A 208 -6.23 8.75 3.87
N MET A 209 -5.39 7.76 3.49
CA MET A 209 -4.82 7.72 2.15
C MET A 209 -5.86 7.38 1.06
N ALA A 210 -6.82 6.52 1.38
CA ALA A 210 -7.86 6.12 0.44
C ALA A 210 -8.80 7.28 0.08
N LEU A 211 -9.19 8.11 1.05
CA LEU A 211 -10.03 9.29 0.82
C LEU A 211 -9.29 10.36 -0.01
N VAL A 212 -7.98 10.53 0.18
CA VAL A 212 -7.17 11.36 -0.72
C VAL A 212 -7.22 10.81 -2.14
N ARG A 213 -7.08 9.49 -2.31
CA ARG A 213 -7.19 8.87 -3.63
C ARG A 213 -8.59 9.05 -4.25
N LEU A 214 -9.65 8.96 -3.44
CA LEU A 214 -11.01 9.24 -3.90
C LEU A 214 -11.16 10.69 -4.36
N TYR A 215 -10.59 11.64 -3.63
CA TYR A 215 -10.53 13.04 -4.04
C TYR A 215 -9.86 13.21 -5.40
N THR A 216 -8.72 12.55 -5.67
CA THR A 216 -8.02 12.69 -6.95
C THR A 216 -8.82 12.19 -8.15
N VAL A 217 -9.77 11.28 -7.94
CA VAL A 217 -10.63 10.73 -9.00
C VAL A 217 -11.92 11.51 -9.16
N THR A 218 -12.50 12.00 -8.05
CA THR A 218 -13.81 12.66 -8.06
C THR A 218 -13.73 14.18 -8.14
N GLY A 219 -12.64 14.79 -7.67
CA GLY A 219 -12.51 16.24 -7.49
C GLY A 219 -13.30 16.80 -6.29
N ASP A 220 -14.01 15.95 -5.53
CA ASP A 220 -14.83 16.41 -4.41
C ASP A 220 -13.98 16.60 -3.15
N LYS A 221 -13.78 17.88 -2.79
CA LYS A 221 -12.92 18.29 -1.68
C LYS A 221 -13.33 17.70 -0.34
N LYS A 222 -14.60 17.31 -0.14
CA LYS A 222 -15.07 16.75 1.14
C LYS A 222 -14.27 15.50 1.55
N TYR A 223 -13.78 14.70 0.58
CA TYR A 223 -12.96 13.51 0.88
C TYR A 223 -11.56 13.88 1.37
N LEU A 224 -10.95 14.90 0.78
CA LEU A 224 -9.68 15.44 1.28
C LEU A 224 -9.84 16.05 2.68
N ASP A 225 -10.92 16.81 2.90
CA ASP A 225 -11.22 17.41 4.19
C ASP A 225 -11.48 16.32 5.27
N GLN A 226 -12.15 15.23 4.91
CA GLN A 226 -12.36 14.09 5.82
C GLN A 226 -11.05 13.35 6.13
N ALA A 227 -10.17 13.15 5.14
CA ALA A 227 -8.85 12.56 5.36
C ALA A 227 -8.02 13.43 6.33
N LYS A 228 -8.00 14.74 6.09
CA LYS A 228 -7.32 15.69 6.97
C LYS A 228 -7.91 15.71 8.38
N PHE A 229 -9.24 15.69 8.51
CA PHE A 229 -9.93 15.61 9.80
C PHE A 229 -9.46 14.37 10.60
N PHE A 230 -9.40 13.20 10.00
CA PHE A 230 -8.95 11.99 10.68
C PHE A 230 -7.52 12.11 11.22
N LEU A 231 -6.64 12.79 10.50
CA LEU A 231 -5.27 13.05 10.93
C LEU A 231 -5.22 14.11 12.05
N ASP A 232 -5.90 15.25 11.88
CA ASP A 232 -5.90 16.36 12.85
C ASP A 232 -6.57 15.97 14.17
N ALA A 233 -7.62 15.16 14.13
CA ALA A 233 -8.32 14.68 15.30
C ALA A 233 -7.54 13.61 16.07
N ARG A 234 -6.60 12.89 15.39
CA ARG A 234 -5.81 11.84 16.01
C ARG A 234 -4.95 12.39 17.14
N GLY A 235 -5.01 11.72 18.28
CA GLY A 235 -4.35 12.16 19.51
C GLY A 235 -5.05 13.32 20.21
N THR A 236 -6.22 13.75 19.74
CA THR A 236 -7.05 14.77 20.39
C THR A 236 -8.45 14.28 20.77
N THR A 237 -8.83 13.05 20.36
CA THR A 237 -10.04 12.38 20.84
C THR A 237 -9.87 11.89 22.28
N ALA A 238 -10.94 11.36 22.89
CA ALA A 238 -10.91 10.86 24.26
C ALA A 238 -9.93 9.68 24.44
N ARG A 239 -9.80 8.81 23.39
CA ARG A 239 -8.94 7.64 23.45
C ARG A 239 -7.48 8.00 23.14
N LYS A 240 -6.61 7.79 24.14
CA LYS A 240 -5.16 7.93 24.02
C LYS A 240 -4.52 6.56 24.05
N ASP A 241 -4.04 6.07 22.91
CA ASP A 241 -3.53 4.71 22.79
C ASP A 241 -2.31 4.66 21.86
N ILE A 242 -1.20 4.16 22.38
CA ILE A 242 0.03 3.95 21.61
C ILE A 242 -0.21 2.98 20.45
N TYR A 243 -1.00 1.93 20.68
CA TYR A 243 -1.31 0.90 19.69
C TYR A 243 -1.91 1.47 18.40
N LEU A 244 -2.74 2.53 18.53
CA LEU A 244 -3.43 3.23 17.45
C LEU A 244 -2.71 4.49 16.97
N GLN A 245 -1.50 4.77 17.44
CA GLN A 245 -0.79 6.05 17.22
C GLN A 245 -1.63 7.29 17.64
N SER A 246 -2.55 7.13 18.62
CA SER A 246 -3.38 8.23 19.14
C SER A 246 -2.94 8.76 20.51
N HIS A 247 -1.75 8.37 20.98
CA HIS A 247 -1.17 8.79 22.26
C HIS A 247 -0.92 10.30 22.35
N LYS A 248 -0.68 10.95 21.21
CA LYS A 248 -0.53 12.41 21.05
C LYS A 248 -0.86 12.84 19.62
N PRO A 249 -1.12 14.15 19.38
CA PRO A 249 -1.37 14.66 18.04
C PRO A 249 -0.30 14.24 17.04
N VAL A 250 -0.69 13.97 15.78
CA VAL A 250 0.24 13.44 14.77
C VAL A 250 1.42 14.37 14.48
N LEU A 251 1.21 15.69 14.58
CA LEU A 251 2.26 16.70 14.36
C LEU A 251 3.30 16.76 15.48
N GLU A 252 3.00 16.18 16.66
CA GLU A 252 3.88 16.11 17.83
C GLU A 252 4.58 14.75 17.95
N GLN A 253 4.29 13.83 17.03
CA GLN A 253 4.91 12.51 17.03
C GLN A 253 6.31 12.58 16.41
N GLU A 254 7.29 11.98 17.07
CA GLU A 254 8.69 11.92 16.65
C GLU A 254 9.25 10.50 16.65
N GLU A 255 8.45 9.54 17.10
CA GLU A 255 8.83 8.14 17.25
C GLU A 255 7.73 7.23 16.67
N ALA A 256 8.16 6.18 15.96
CA ALA A 256 7.26 5.13 15.48
C ALA A 256 6.90 4.21 16.65
N VAL A 257 5.62 4.08 16.93
CA VAL A 257 5.08 3.29 18.05
C VAL A 257 3.84 2.51 17.65
N GLY A 258 3.47 1.51 18.45
CA GLY A 258 2.25 0.75 18.27
C GLY A 258 2.28 -0.15 17.04
N HIS A 259 1.11 -0.49 16.54
CA HIS A 259 0.95 -1.43 15.42
C HIS A 259 1.59 -0.91 14.13
N ALA A 260 2.50 -1.70 13.56
CA ALA A 260 3.37 -1.21 12.47
C ALA A 260 2.63 -0.97 11.15
N VAL A 261 1.61 -1.77 10.82
CA VAL A 261 0.81 -1.57 9.60
C VAL A 261 -0.01 -0.29 9.68
N ARG A 262 -0.70 -0.08 10.83
CA ARG A 262 -1.47 1.15 11.10
C ARG A 262 -0.60 2.38 10.94
N ALA A 263 0.60 2.33 11.51
CA ALA A 263 1.59 3.40 11.44
C ALA A 263 2.01 3.70 9.98
N GLY A 264 2.43 2.68 9.22
CA GLY A 264 2.85 2.83 7.82
C GLY A 264 1.77 3.44 6.92
N TYR A 265 0.50 3.04 7.14
CA TYR A 265 -0.62 3.61 6.40
C TYR A 265 -0.93 5.05 6.83
N MET A 266 -0.86 5.35 8.13
CA MET A 266 -1.02 6.71 8.63
C MET A 266 0.03 7.67 8.04
N TYR A 267 1.30 7.28 8.09
CA TYR A 267 2.39 8.10 7.55
C TYR A 267 2.25 8.32 6.04
N SER A 268 1.75 7.31 5.32
CA SER A 268 1.40 7.44 3.91
C SER A 268 0.27 8.44 3.68
N GLY A 269 -0.80 8.38 4.49
CA GLY A 269 -1.90 9.35 4.43
C GLY A 269 -1.48 10.77 4.79
N MET A 270 -0.59 10.94 5.79
CA MET A 270 -0.01 12.25 6.13
C MET A 270 0.78 12.83 4.94
N ALA A 271 1.56 12.00 4.23
CA ALA A 271 2.28 12.43 3.04
C ALA A 271 1.34 12.84 1.90
N ASP A 272 0.27 12.06 1.65
CA ASP A 272 -0.73 12.35 0.62
C ASP A 272 -1.48 13.67 0.90
N VAL A 273 -1.90 13.90 2.15
CA VAL A 273 -2.56 15.15 2.56
C VAL A 273 -1.59 16.33 2.43
N ALA A 274 -0.34 16.18 2.90
CA ALA A 274 0.69 17.20 2.79
C ALA A 274 0.98 17.60 1.34
N ALA A 275 1.09 16.63 0.44
CA ALA A 275 1.36 16.86 -0.98
C ALA A 275 0.28 17.72 -1.64
N ILE A 276 -1.00 17.46 -1.34
CA ILE A 276 -2.11 18.20 -1.97
C ILE A 276 -2.36 19.56 -1.29
N THR A 277 -2.24 19.62 0.04
CA THR A 277 -2.56 20.85 0.79
C THR A 277 -1.38 21.82 0.90
N GLY A 278 -0.15 21.34 0.66
CA GLY A 278 1.08 22.10 0.89
C GLY A 278 1.44 22.26 2.37
N ASP A 279 0.78 21.54 3.28
CA ASP A 279 1.02 21.62 4.72
C ASP A 279 2.32 20.93 5.12
N SER A 280 3.39 21.68 5.22
CA SER A 280 4.73 21.19 5.57
C SER A 280 4.85 20.67 7.02
N SER A 281 3.87 20.91 7.88
CA SER A 281 3.91 20.42 9.27
C SER A 281 3.81 18.89 9.34
N TYR A 282 3.00 18.29 8.47
CA TYR A 282 2.96 16.83 8.33
C TYR A 282 4.30 16.26 7.84
N ILE A 283 4.94 16.93 6.88
CA ILE A 283 6.23 16.50 6.33
C ILE A 283 7.29 16.46 7.43
N LYS A 284 7.37 17.52 8.25
CA LYS A 284 8.32 17.60 9.37
C LYS A 284 8.11 16.48 10.39
N ALA A 285 6.86 16.12 10.69
CA ALA A 285 6.55 15.04 11.62
C ALA A 285 6.95 13.68 11.02
N ILE A 286 6.62 13.43 9.75
CA ILE A 286 6.94 12.16 9.08
C ILE A 286 8.45 11.98 8.94
N ASP A 287 9.20 13.05 8.64
CA ASP A 287 10.65 13.00 8.50
C ASP A 287 11.32 12.56 9.81
N LYS A 288 10.91 13.11 10.95
CA LYS A 288 11.39 12.69 12.27
C LYS A 288 11.07 11.23 12.59
N ILE A 289 9.84 10.82 12.28
CA ILE A 289 9.41 9.43 12.47
C ILE A 289 10.20 8.49 11.56
N TRP A 290 10.45 8.86 10.32
CA TRP A 290 11.26 8.09 9.39
C TRP A 290 12.69 7.94 9.89
N GLU A 291 13.31 9.02 10.41
CA GLU A 291 14.63 8.97 11.03
C GLU A 291 14.66 8.02 12.24
N ASN A 292 13.61 8.02 13.07
CA ASN A 292 13.49 7.08 14.18
C ASN A 292 13.38 5.63 13.69
N ILE A 293 12.56 5.35 12.67
CA ILE A 293 12.41 4.01 12.10
C ILE A 293 13.76 3.53 11.57
N VAL A 294 14.35 4.29 10.66
CA VAL A 294 15.55 3.87 9.92
C VAL A 294 16.80 3.86 10.80
N GLY A 295 16.87 4.76 11.78
CA GLY A 295 17.99 4.83 12.72
C GLY A 295 17.92 3.85 13.90
N LYS A 296 16.73 3.31 14.25
CA LYS A 296 16.58 2.59 15.51
C LYS A 296 15.65 1.38 15.51
N LYS A 297 14.75 1.23 14.51
CA LYS A 297 13.65 0.24 14.58
C LYS A 297 13.46 -0.63 13.35
N ILE A 298 14.23 -0.41 12.29
CA ILE A 298 14.19 -1.21 11.07
C ILE A 298 15.14 -2.40 11.17
N TYR A 299 14.71 -3.53 10.65
CA TYR A 299 15.56 -4.71 10.54
C TYR A 299 16.45 -4.66 9.28
N ILE A 300 17.54 -5.41 9.29
CA ILE A 300 18.46 -5.51 8.13
C ILE A 300 17.74 -5.94 6.84
N THR A 301 16.63 -6.64 6.95
CA THR A 301 15.75 -7.05 5.83
C THR A 301 14.84 -5.93 5.33
N GLY A 302 14.84 -4.76 5.97
CA GLY A 302 13.85 -3.71 5.72
C GLY A 302 12.50 -3.95 6.42
N GLY A 303 12.36 -5.05 7.17
CA GLY A 303 11.18 -5.32 7.98
C GLY A 303 11.03 -4.34 9.14
N ILE A 304 9.81 -4.10 9.56
CA ILE A 304 9.47 -3.25 10.72
C ILE A 304 8.43 -3.93 11.60
N GLY A 305 8.41 -3.59 12.89
CA GLY A 305 7.53 -4.21 13.88
C GLY A 305 8.19 -5.41 14.56
N ALA A 306 8.82 -5.17 15.72
CA ALA A 306 9.61 -6.17 16.44
C ALA A 306 8.76 -7.13 17.26
N ARG A 307 7.64 -6.63 17.83
CA ARG A 307 6.85 -7.33 18.83
C ARG A 307 5.67 -8.07 18.21
N HIS A 308 5.50 -9.32 18.59
CA HIS A 308 4.30 -10.09 18.27
C HIS A 308 3.06 -9.51 18.97
N ALA A 309 3.20 -9.14 20.26
CA ALA A 309 2.13 -8.50 21.00
C ALA A 309 1.77 -7.14 20.38
N GLY A 310 0.54 -7.05 19.88
CA GLY A 310 0.03 -5.86 19.19
C GLY A 310 0.63 -5.63 17.81
N GLU A 311 1.37 -6.59 17.23
CA GLU A 311 1.98 -6.46 15.91
C GLU A 311 2.80 -5.16 15.78
N ALA A 312 3.54 -4.84 16.86
CA ALA A 312 3.97 -3.49 17.16
C ALA A 312 5.45 -3.24 16.96
N PHE A 313 5.80 -1.95 16.78
CA PHE A 313 7.17 -1.50 16.98
C PHE A 313 7.61 -1.82 18.42
N GLY A 314 8.88 -2.22 18.56
CA GLY A 314 9.54 -2.32 19.84
C GLY A 314 10.09 -0.97 20.33
N ASP A 315 10.80 -1.00 21.46
CA ASP A 315 11.58 0.13 21.90
C ASP A 315 12.75 0.40 20.92
N ASN A 316 13.43 1.55 21.06
CA ASN A 316 14.58 1.83 20.22
C ASN A 316 15.65 0.73 20.40
N TYR A 317 16.12 0.17 19.28
CA TYR A 317 17.09 -0.93 19.20
C TYR A 317 16.57 -2.30 19.69
N GLU A 318 15.28 -2.46 19.90
CA GLU A 318 14.66 -3.76 20.16
C GLU A 318 14.45 -4.49 18.83
N LEU A 319 15.42 -5.31 18.45
CA LEU A 319 15.49 -6.00 17.16
C LEU A 319 15.82 -7.49 17.32
N PRO A 320 15.00 -8.29 18.07
CA PRO A 320 15.24 -9.72 18.23
C PRO A 320 15.13 -10.46 16.89
N ASN A 321 15.96 -11.48 16.66
CA ASN A 321 15.93 -12.25 15.41
C ASN A 321 14.85 -13.33 15.39
N LEU A 322 14.75 -14.14 16.45
CA LEU A 322 13.85 -15.29 16.52
C LEU A 322 12.38 -14.88 16.68
N THR A 323 12.14 -13.86 17.49
CA THR A 323 10.78 -13.40 17.84
C THR A 323 10.36 -12.14 17.09
N ALA A 324 11.14 -11.72 16.08
CA ALA A 324 10.77 -10.60 15.23
C ALA A 324 9.41 -10.86 14.56
N TYR A 325 8.47 -9.94 14.71
CA TYR A 325 7.20 -10.07 14.02
C TYR A 325 7.35 -9.76 12.54
N ASN A 326 7.83 -8.56 12.21
CA ASN A 326 8.12 -8.17 10.82
C ASN A 326 7.00 -8.59 9.85
N GLU A 327 5.80 -8.11 10.10
CA GLU A 327 4.63 -8.50 9.33
C GLU A 327 4.78 -8.15 7.85
N THR A 328 4.31 -9.05 6.99
CA THR A 328 4.27 -8.83 5.53
C THR A 328 3.52 -7.53 5.17
N CYS A 329 2.39 -7.24 5.84
CA CYS A 329 1.66 -5.99 5.62
C CYS A 329 2.44 -4.76 6.09
N ALA A 330 3.22 -4.87 7.17
CA ALA A 330 4.06 -3.78 7.64
C ALA A 330 5.18 -3.46 6.64
N ALA A 331 5.76 -4.48 6.01
CA ALA A 331 6.72 -4.30 4.92
C ALA A 331 6.08 -3.56 3.72
N ILE A 332 4.84 -3.88 3.35
CA ILE A 332 4.09 -3.16 2.31
C ILE A 332 3.85 -1.70 2.73
N GLY A 333 3.43 -1.46 3.97
CA GLY A 333 3.24 -0.11 4.52
C GLY A 333 4.54 0.70 4.51
N ASN A 334 5.68 0.07 4.81
CA ASN A 334 7.00 0.70 4.75
C ASN A 334 7.38 1.09 3.30
N VAL A 335 7.08 0.24 2.31
CA VAL A 335 7.27 0.58 0.89
C VAL A 335 6.41 1.78 0.50
N TYR A 336 5.13 1.82 0.89
CA TYR A 336 4.23 2.93 0.57
C TYR A 336 4.70 4.26 1.16
N MET A 337 5.14 4.26 2.42
CA MET A 337 5.69 5.45 3.08
C MET A 337 6.97 5.94 2.39
N ASN A 338 7.94 5.06 2.17
CA ASN A 338 9.21 5.45 1.54
C ASN A 338 9.04 5.96 0.11
N TYR A 339 8.12 5.39 -0.66
CA TYR A 339 7.81 5.89 -2.00
C TYR A 339 7.26 7.32 -1.98
N ARG A 340 6.32 7.60 -1.08
CA ARG A 340 5.74 8.93 -0.92
C ARG A 340 6.75 9.97 -0.45
N LEU A 341 7.61 9.60 0.47
CA LEU A 341 8.71 10.45 0.92
C LEU A 341 9.69 10.75 -0.23
N PHE A 342 9.97 9.77 -1.09
CA PHE A 342 10.73 10.02 -2.30
C PHE A 342 10.02 11.02 -3.24
N LEU A 343 8.72 10.88 -3.46
CA LEU A 343 7.96 11.80 -4.31
C LEU A 343 7.91 13.23 -3.75
N LEU A 344 7.99 13.38 -2.41
CA LEU A 344 8.09 14.68 -1.74
C LEU A 344 9.49 15.29 -1.85
N HIS A 345 10.54 14.50 -1.61
CA HIS A 345 11.90 15.02 -1.39
C HIS A 345 12.86 14.81 -2.57
N GLY A 346 12.65 13.76 -3.37
CA GLY A 346 13.56 13.38 -4.47
C GLY A 346 14.86 12.72 -4.02
N ASP A 347 15.00 12.38 -2.73
CA ASP A 347 16.22 11.79 -2.18
C ASP A 347 16.25 10.27 -2.35
N SER A 348 17.36 9.75 -2.86
CA SER A 348 17.57 8.32 -3.10
C SER A 348 17.56 7.46 -1.84
N LYS A 349 17.81 8.04 -0.65
CA LYS A 349 17.80 7.34 0.63
C LYS A 349 16.49 6.59 0.89
N TYR A 350 15.36 7.13 0.46
CA TYR A 350 14.06 6.47 0.60
C TYR A 350 13.96 5.21 -0.27
N PHE A 351 14.57 5.23 -1.45
CA PHE A 351 14.65 4.04 -2.30
C PHE A 351 15.66 3.01 -1.80
N ASP A 352 16.69 3.40 -1.07
CA ASP A 352 17.60 2.45 -0.41
C ASP A 352 16.86 1.61 0.63
N VAL A 353 15.95 2.22 1.39
CA VAL A 353 15.06 1.51 2.33
C VAL A 353 14.01 0.70 1.58
N LEU A 354 13.33 1.30 0.58
CA LEU A 354 12.29 0.66 -0.22
C LEU A 354 12.80 -0.59 -0.93
N GLU A 355 13.92 -0.50 -1.63
CA GLU A 355 14.53 -1.62 -2.35
C GLU A 355 14.89 -2.75 -1.39
N ARG A 356 15.53 -2.44 -0.27
CA ARG A 356 15.86 -3.44 0.75
C ARG A 356 14.64 -4.16 1.29
N THR A 357 13.59 -3.40 1.61
CA THR A 357 12.31 -3.96 2.06
C THR A 357 11.69 -4.85 0.99
N LEU A 358 11.67 -4.37 -0.25
CA LEU A 358 11.05 -5.05 -1.39
C LEU A 358 11.72 -6.40 -1.69
N TYR A 359 13.07 -6.42 -1.74
CA TYR A 359 13.83 -7.63 -2.09
C TYR A 359 14.03 -8.60 -0.91
N ASN A 360 13.66 -8.23 0.31
CA ASN A 360 13.83 -9.06 1.50
C ASN A 360 12.53 -9.16 2.33
N GLY A 361 12.26 -8.16 3.18
CA GLY A 361 11.17 -8.21 4.16
C GLY A 361 9.77 -8.38 3.56
N LEU A 362 9.55 -7.94 2.33
CA LEU A 362 8.25 -8.04 1.66
C LEU A 362 8.10 -9.36 0.90
N ILE A 363 9.04 -9.69 -0.01
CA ILE A 363 8.89 -10.90 -0.84
C ILE A 363 9.07 -12.20 -0.06
N SER A 364 9.68 -12.17 1.14
CA SER A 364 9.69 -13.32 2.05
C SER A 364 8.27 -13.73 2.46
N GLY A 365 7.32 -12.80 2.44
CA GLY A 365 5.91 -13.04 2.77
C GLY A 365 5.14 -13.92 1.79
N VAL A 366 5.70 -14.24 0.62
CA VAL A 366 5.02 -15.04 -0.41
C VAL A 366 5.95 -16.10 -0.99
N SER A 367 5.44 -17.30 -1.29
CA SER A 367 6.18 -18.35 -1.97
C SER A 367 6.44 -18.01 -3.43
N LEU A 368 7.45 -18.65 -4.04
CA LEU A 368 7.82 -18.41 -5.45
C LEU A 368 6.69 -18.74 -6.42
N ASP A 369 5.88 -19.75 -6.10
CA ASP A 369 4.69 -20.14 -6.87
C ASP A 369 3.47 -19.24 -6.61
N GLY A 370 3.55 -18.32 -5.64
CA GLY A 370 2.47 -17.39 -5.30
C GLY A 370 1.32 -17.96 -4.47
N GLY A 371 1.40 -19.25 -4.06
CA GLY A 371 0.28 -19.97 -3.45
C GLY A 371 0.33 -20.09 -1.91
N LYS A 372 1.40 -19.62 -1.26
CA LYS A 372 1.56 -19.74 0.21
C LYS A 372 2.22 -18.49 0.79
N PHE A 373 1.89 -18.20 2.06
CA PHE A 373 2.25 -16.94 2.70
C PHE A 373 2.86 -17.12 4.09
N PHE A 374 3.73 -16.17 4.46
CA PHE A 374 4.05 -15.87 5.84
C PHE A 374 3.26 -14.63 6.29
N TYR A 375 2.80 -14.63 7.52
CA TYR A 375 2.26 -13.48 8.19
C TYR A 375 3.43 -12.71 8.85
N PRO A 376 4.08 -13.19 9.94
CA PRO A 376 5.38 -12.69 10.41
C PRO A 376 6.56 -13.23 9.58
N ASN A 377 7.66 -12.50 9.59
CA ASN A 377 8.91 -12.84 8.91
C ASN A 377 10.12 -12.68 9.84
N PRO A 378 10.33 -13.59 10.81
CA PRO A 378 11.50 -13.54 11.69
C PRO A 378 12.80 -13.77 10.91
N LEU A 379 13.93 -13.33 11.49
CA LEU A 379 15.25 -13.46 10.86
C LEU A 379 15.92 -14.79 11.16
N SER A 380 15.44 -15.53 12.16
CA SER A 380 15.91 -16.87 12.49
C SER A 380 14.73 -17.79 12.84
N CYS A 381 14.94 -19.09 12.68
CA CYS A 381 13.97 -20.13 13.04
C CYS A 381 14.73 -21.28 13.71
N ASP A 382 14.30 -21.67 14.91
CA ASP A 382 14.89 -22.79 15.68
C ASP A 382 14.09 -24.10 15.52
N GLY A 383 13.03 -24.08 14.71
CA GLY A 383 12.12 -25.22 14.52
C GLY A 383 11.19 -25.51 15.69
N LYS A 384 11.24 -24.71 16.77
CA LYS A 384 10.42 -24.86 17.98
C LYS A 384 9.47 -23.69 18.18
N TYR A 385 9.91 -22.48 17.86
CA TYR A 385 9.07 -21.28 17.92
C TYR A 385 8.17 -21.23 16.69
N HIS A 386 6.89 -21.45 16.89
CA HIS A 386 5.87 -21.43 15.85
C HIS A 386 5.44 -19.98 15.59
N PHE A 387 6.21 -19.29 14.77
CA PHE A 387 6.09 -17.84 14.56
C PHE A 387 4.94 -17.45 13.64
N ASN A 388 4.58 -18.30 12.66
CA ASN A 388 3.57 -17.95 11.68
C ASN A 388 2.15 -18.02 12.27
N ALA A 389 1.21 -17.32 11.67
CA ALA A 389 -0.19 -17.44 12.04
C ALA A 389 -0.64 -18.91 11.99
N ASP A 390 -1.69 -19.22 12.77
CA ASP A 390 -2.18 -20.60 12.96
C ASP A 390 -1.12 -21.56 13.56
N HIS A 391 -0.15 -21.00 14.31
CA HIS A 391 0.89 -21.74 15.04
C HIS A 391 1.72 -22.66 14.15
N THR A 392 2.15 -22.19 13.00
CA THR A 392 3.02 -22.94 12.08
C THR A 392 4.42 -22.33 11.97
N ILE A 393 5.35 -23.03 11.31
CA ILE A 393 6.68 -22.53 10.96
C ILE A 393 6.90 -22.48 9.45
N THR A 394 5.86 -22.81 8.67
CA THR A 394 5.91 -22.85 7.21
C THR A 394 4.87 -21.92 6.62
N ARG A 395 5.06 -21.52 5.38
CA ARG A 395 4.05 -20.74 4.65
C ARG A 395 2.75 -21.51 4.51
N GLN A 396 1.63 -20.81 4.72
CA GLN A 396 0.28 -21.37 4.64
C GLN A 396 -0.46 -20.79 3.44
N PRO A 397 -1.41 -21.52 2.82
CA PRO A 397 -2.17 -21.04 1.68
C PRO A 397 -3.14 -19.91 2.04
N TRP A 398 -3.56 -19.84 3.30
CA TRP A 398 -4.46 -18.82 3.81
C TRP A 398 -4.40 -18.75 5.33
N PHE A 399 -5.02 -17.73 5.92
CA PHE A 399 -5.15 -17.53 7.37
C PHE A 399 -6.58 -17.14 7.72
N GLY A 400 -7.01 -17.39 8.94
CA GLY A 400 -8.28 -16.88 9.45
C GLY A 400 -8.35 -15.35 9.33
N CYS A 401 -7.32 -14.65 9.82
CA CYS A 401 -7.05 -13.24 9.52
C CYS A 401 -6.20 -13.16 8.24
N ALA A 402 -6.82 -12.87 7.10
CA ALA A 402 -6.16 -12.97 5.80
C ALA A 402 -5.58 -11.65 5.26
N CYS A 403 -5.20 -10.72 6.15
CA CYS A 403 -4.67 -9.42 5.70
C CYS A 403 -3.40 -9.56 4.84
N CYS A 404 -2.46 -10.44 5.18
CA CYS A 404 -1.21 -10.54 4.42
C CYS A 404 -1.39 -11.16 3.03
N PRO A 405 -2.10 -12.29 2.84
CA PRO A 405 -2.39 -12.81 1.50
C PRO A 405 -3.12 -11.81 0.60
N SER A 406 -4.19 -11.19 1.11
CA SER A 406 -4.97 -10.21 0.36
C SER A 406 -4.17 -8.94 0.07
N ASN A 407 -3.27 -8.52 0.97
CA ASN A 407 -2.40 -7.37 0.76
C ASN A 407 -1.30 -7.65 -0.28
N ILE A 408 -0.73 -8.87 -0.31
CA ILE A 408 0.19 -9.31 -1.36
C ILE A 408 -0.50 -9.33 -2.72
N SER A 409 -1.75 -9.80 -2.79
CA SER A 409 -2.51 -9.87 -4.05
C SER A 409 -2.68 -8.49 -4.71
N ARG A 410 -2.83 -7.41 -3.92
CA ARG A 410 -2.94 -6.04 -4.44
C ARG A 410 -1.59 -5.35 -4.65
N PHE A 411 -0.55 -5.72 -3.88
CA PHE A 411 0.73 -5.04 -3.98
C PHE A 411 1.54 -5.48 -5.21
N ILE A 412 1.73 -6.78 -5.42
CA ILE A 412 2.62 -7.31 -6.46
C ILE A 412 2.27 -6.78 -7.87
N PRO A 413 1.00 -6.75 -8.31
CA PRO A 413 0.67 -6.21 -9.64
C PRO A 413 1.01 -4.73 -9.83
N SER A 414 1.06 -3.94 -8.76
CA SER A 414 1.39 -2.50 -8.81
C SER A 414 2.89 -2.20 -8.83
N LEU A 415 3.74 -3.20 -8.60
CA LEU A 415 5.20 -3.06 -8.46
C LEU A 415 5.88 -2.28 -9.59
N PRO A 416 5.52 -2.43 -10.87
CA PRO A 416 6.17 -1.68 -11.94
C PRO A 416 6.06 -0.15 -11.80
N GLY A 417 5.11 0.35 -11.01
CA GLY A 417 4.94 1.79 -10.73
C GLY A 417 6.04 2.41 -9.85
N TYR A 418 6.89 1.58 -9.22
CA TYR A 418 8.01 2.07 -8.41
C TYR A 418 9.33 2.22 -9.18
N VAL A 419 9.38 1.80 -10.45
CA VAL A 419 10.62 1.78 -11.24
C VAL A 419 11.07 3.18 -11.63
N TYR A 420 10.13 4.02 -12.04
CA TYR A 420 10.39 5.37 -12.52
C TYR A 420 9.51 6.41 -11.85
N ALA A 421 10.02 7.64 -11.82
CA ALA A 421 9.23 8.83 -11.54
C ALA A 421 9.67 9.96 -12.47
N VAL A 422 8.86 11.01 -12.61
CA VAL A 422 9.17 12.12 -13.52
C VAL A 422 8.93 13.47 -12.83
N LYS A 423 9.70 14.48 -13.23
CA LYS A 423 9.48 15.87 -12.85
C LYS A 423 9.88 16.76 -14.01
N ASP A 424 8.96 17.52 -14.56
CA ASP A 424 9.20 18.37 -15.73
C ASP A 424 9.83 17.56 -16.89
N ASN A 425 11.07 17.85 -17.26
CA ASN A 425 11.84 17.09 -18.24
C ASN A 425 12.91 16.19 -17.60
N GLN A 426 12.70 15.71 -16.39
CA GLN A 426 13.59 14.82 -15.67
C GLN A 426 12.92 13.46 -15.48
N VAL A 427 13.71 12.39 -15.64
CA VAL A 427 13.34 11.01 -15.33
C VAL A 427 14.20 10.52 -14.17
N TYR A 428 13.58 9.95 -13.16
CA TYR A 428 14.24 9.24 -12.07
C TYR A 428 14.18 7.74 -12.35
N VAL A 429 15.34 7.09 -12.40
CA VAL A 429 15.49 5.63 -12.53
C VAL A 429 15.81 5.08 -11.15
N ASN A 430 14.81 4.54 -10.48
CA ASN A 430 14.87 4.24 -9.05
C ASN A 430 15.09 2.75 -8.74
N LEU A 431 14.48 1.85 -9.50
CA LEU A 431 14.66 0.40 -9.36
C LEU A 431 15.25 -0.19 -10.64
N PHE A 432 16.06 -1.23 -10.46
CA PHE A 432 16.74 -1.91 -11.55
C PHE A 432 16.09 -3.26 -11.81
N LEU A 433 15.38 -3.34 -12.93
CA LEU A 433 14.78 -4.56 -13.46
C LEU A 433 14.57 -4.39 -14.96
N SER A 434 14.73 -5.47 -15.73
CA SER A 434 14.55 -5.39 -17.17
C SER A 434 13.12 -5.06 -17.53
N ASN A 435 12.94 -4.00 -18.31
CA ASN A 435 11.63 -3.51 -18.69
C ASN A 435 11.68 -2.63 -19.94
N ARG A 436 10.49 -2.37 -20.48
CA ARG A 436 10.24 -1.31 -21.46
C ARG A 436 9.20 -0.36 -20.85
N ALA A 437 9.55 0.93 -20.75
CA ALA A 437 8.72 1.96 -20.18
C ALA A 437 8.33 3.03 -21.20
N GLU A 438 7.06 3.42 -21.22
CA GLU A 438 6.54 4.54 -21.97
C GLU A 438 6.26 5.71 -21.03
N LEU A 439 7.13 6.70 -21.04
CA LEU A 439 7.06 7.87 -20.17
C LEU A 439 6.49 9.07 -20.91
N LYS A 440 5.92 10.00 -20.17
CA LYS A 440 5.42 11.27 -20.69
C LYS A 440 6.17 12.42 -20.02
N LEU A 441 6.94 13.18 -20.79
CA LEU A 441 7.67 14.36 -20.32
C LEU A 441 7.18 15.58 -21.09
N ASN A 442 6.64 16.57 -20.37
CA ASN A 442 6.05 17.78 -21.01
C ASN A 442 5.15 17.41 -22.21
N GLU A 443 4.20 16.49 -21.99
CA GLU A 443 3.25 15.97 -23.00
C GLU A 443 3.90 15.20 -24.16
N LYS A 444 5.23 15.01 -24.19
CA LYS A 444 5.94 14.24 -25.21
C LYS A 444 6.29 12.84 -24.72
N LYS A 445 6.14 11.87 -25.60
CA LYS A 445 6.45 10.46 -25.33
C LYS A 445 7.96 10.24 -25.37
N VAL A 446 8.46 9.56 -24.32
CA VAL A 446 9.82 9.01 -24.24
C VAL A 446 9.70 7.52 -23.94
N VAL A 447 10.46 6.69 -24.63
CA VAL A 447 10.49 5.24 -24.38
C VAL A 447 11.88 4.86 -23.91
N LEU A 448 11.93 4.26 -22.73
CA LEU A 448 13.14 3.69 -22.15
C LEU A 448 13.09 2.17 -22.21
N GLU A 449 14.22 1.55 -22.45
CA GLU A 449 14.46 0.12 -22.29
C GLU A 449 15.57 -0.06 -21.25
N GLN A 450 15.27 -0.83 -20.21
CA GLN A 450 16.25 -1.18 -19.20
C GLN A 450 16.56 -2.69 -19.31
N GLU A 451 17.84 -3.04 -19.39
CA GLU A 451 18.34 -4.41 -19.41
C GLU A 451 19.31 -4.61 -18.24
N THR A 452 19.08 -5.63 -17.44
CA THR A 452 19.91 -5.95 -16.27
C THR A 452 19.68 -7.38 -15.80
N GLY A 453 20.73 -7.96 -15.17
CA GLY A 453 20.64 -9.21 -14.41
C GLY A 453 20.39 -9.00 -12.91
N TYR A 454 20.02 -7.79 -12.49
CA TYR A 454 19.77 -7.45 -11.09
C TYR A 454 18.65 -8.33 -10.48
N PRO A 455 18.76 -8.82 -9.24
CA PRO A 455 19.78 -8.49 -8.22
C PRO A 455 21.04 -9.38 -8.27
N TRP A 456 21.18 -10.26 -9.24
CA TRP A 456 22.29 -11.23 -9.31
C TRP A 456 23.58 -10.65 -9.87
N ASN A 457 23.47 -9.56 -10.63
CA ASN A 457 24.59 -8.85 -11.20
C ASN A 457 24.31 -7.34 -11.22
N GLY A 458 25.34 -6.52 -11.13
CA GLY A 458 25.25 -5.06 -11.01
C GLY A 458 25.26 -4.31 -12.35
N ASP A 459 25.30 -5.00 -13.49
CA ASP A 459 25.30 -4.34 -14.80
C ASP A 459 23.90 -3.87 -15.16
N ILE A 460 23.79 -2.57 -15.45
CA ILE A 460 22.52 -1.93 -15.80
C ILE A 460 22.72 -1.14 -17.08
N ARG A 461 21.93 -1.45 -18.10
CA ARG A 461 21.89 -0.70 -19.34
C ARG A 461 20.54 -0.01 -19.47
N VAL A 462 20.54 1.30 -19.63
CA VAL A 462 19.35 2.09 -19.93
C VAL A 462 19.49 2.69 -21.32
N LYS A 463 18.58 2.37 -22.22
CA LYS A 463 18.54 2.86 -23.59
C LYS A 463 17.34 3.76 -23.80
N VAL A 464 17.56 4.91 -24.41
CA VAL A 464 16.50 5.75 -24.96
C VAL A 464 16.10 5.18 -26.31
N ALA A 465 15.01 4.40 -26.32
CA ALA A 465 14.53 3.75 -27.54
C ALA A 465 13.73 4.70 -28.44
N GLN A 466 13.08 5.72 -27.85
CA GLN A 466 12.36 6.77 -28.56
C GLN A 466 12.31 8.04 -27.71
N GLY A 467 12.50 9.20 -28.33
CA GLY A 467 12.36 10.52 -27.71
C GLY A 467 13.01 11.60 -28.58
N ASN A 468 12.34 12.73 -28.77
CA ASN A 468 12.80 13.86 -29.56
C ASN A 468 12.91 15.15 -28.73
N LEU A 469 13.23 15.03 -27.44
CA LEU A 469 13.44 16.15 -26.55
C LEU A 469 14.68 15.91 -25.68
N PRO A 470 15.43 16.96 -25.33
CA PRO A 470 16.43 16.85 -24.30
C PRO A 470 15.75 16.64 -22.93
N PHE A 471 16.28 15.73 -22.14
CA PHE A 471 15.82 15.49 -20.76
C PHE A 471 16.97 15.05 -19.87
N THR A 472 16.81 15.22 -18.57
CA THR A 472 17.77 14.76 -17.56
C THR A 472 17.38 13.37 -17.09
N MET A 473 18.35 12.46 -17.00
CA MET A 473 18.18 11.15 -16.42
C MET A 473 18.89 11.10 -15.06
N ASN A 474 18.11 11.00 -13.98
CA ASN A 474 18.60 10.85 -12.61
C ASN A 474 18.66 9.35 -12.31
N ILE A 475 19.84 8.76 -12.32
CA ILE A 475 20.04 7.32 -12.05
C ILE A 475 20.46 7.18 -10.59
N ARG A 476 19.70 6.40 -9.82
CA ARG A 476 20.03 6.10 -8.44
C ARG A 476 21.29 5.25 -8.36
N ILE A 477 22.23 5.66 -7.53
CA ILE A 477 23.34 4.79 -7.12
C ILE A 477 22.97 4.24 -5.73
N PRO A 478 22.72 2.93 -5.59
CA PRO A 478 22.30 2.34 -4.33
C PRO A 478 23.28 2.63 -3.19
N GLY A 479 22.74 2.87 -1.98
CA GLY A 479 23.56 3.16 -0.79
C GLY A 479 24.56 2.06 -0.49
N TRP A 480 24.18 0.79 -0.68
CA TRP A 480 25.06 -0.35 -0.44
C TRP A 480 26.29 -0.37 -1.37
N VAL A 481 26.22 0.16 -2.58
CA VAL A 481 27.38 0.34 -3.47
C VAL A 481 28.36 1.39 -2.90
N ARG A 482 27.83 2.37 -2.18
CA ARG A 482 28.59 3.45 -1.53
C ARG A 482 29.03 3.11 -0.11
N GLY A 483 28.88 1.84 0.33
CA GLY A 483 29.28 1.37 1.65
C GLY A 483 28.25 1.63 2.77
N SER A 484 27.02 2.04 2.43
CA SER A 484 25.94 2.23 3.41
C SER A 484 24.96 1.07 3.38
N VAL A 485 24.78 0.34 4.46
CA VAL A 485 23.83 -0.76 4.58
C VAL A 485 22.40 -0.23 4.50
N LEU A 486 22.12 0.81 5.27
CA LEU A 486 20.90 1.61 5.30
C LEU A 486 21.32 3.08 5.44
N PRO A 487 20.46 4.06 5.15
CA PRO A 487 20.80 5.48 5.32
C PRO A 487 20.75 5.91 6.80
N SER A 488 21.51 5.19 7.64
CA SER A 488 21.70 5.42 9.07
C SER A 488 22.95 4.68 9.57
N ASP A 489 23.28 4.83 10.85
CA ASP A 489 24.37 4.16 11.54
C ASP A 489 23.95 2.87 12.28
N LEU A 490 22.66 2.46 12.14
CA LEU A 490 22.13 1.26 12.81
C LEU A 490 22.85 -0.03 12.41
N TYR A 491 23.29 -0.11 11.14
CA TYR A 491 24.03 -1.25 10.60
C TYR A 491 25.27 -0.77 9.87
N SER A 492 26.37 -1.52 10.01
CA SER A 492 27.60 -1.31 9.26
C SER A 492 28.11 -2.63 8.68
N TYR A 493 28.85 -2.57 7.59
CA TYR A 493 29.56 -3.74 7.10
C TYR A 493 30.74 -4.07 8.04
N ALA A 494 30.96 -5.38 8.28
CA ALA A 494 32.10 -5.83 9.08
C ALA A 494 33.45 -5.60 8.39
N ASP A 495 33.44 -5.67 7.06
CA ASP A 495 34.60 -5.47 6.22
C ASP A 495 34.52 -4.12 5.49
N ASP A 496 35.67 -3.50 5.24
CA ASP A 496 35.77 -2.26 4.44
C ASP A 496 35.63 -2.59 2.93
N LEU A 497 34.48 -3.14 2.58
CA LEU A 497 34.17 -3.54 1.20
C LEU A 497 33.91 -2.29 0.37
N LYS A 498 34.92 -1.87 -0.41
CA LYS A 498 34.79 -0.77 -1.37
C LYS A 498 34.25 -1.30 -2.69
N LEU A 499 32.94 -1.33 -2.83
CA LEU A 499 32.29 -1.53 -4.12
C LEU A 499 32.43 -0.21 -4.89
N GLY A 500 32.84 -0.32 -6.16
CA GLY A 500 32.90 0.82 -7.08
C GLY A 500 31.71 0.81 -8.02
N TYR A 501 31.44 1.96 -8.61
CA TYR A 501 30.51 2.07 -9.75
C TYR A 501 31.14 2.94 -10.84
N ARG A 502 30.72 2.71 -12.08
CA ARG A 502 31.06 3.54 -13.22
C ARG A 502 29.80 3.88 -13.97
N VAL A 503 29.73 5.07 -14.53
CA VAL A 503 28.65 5.48 -15.41
C VAL A 503 29.23 5.75 -16.78
N LEU A 504 28.69 5.09 -17.80
CA LEU A 504 29.09 5.28 -19.17
C LEU A 504 27.94 5.86 -19.99
N VAL A 505 28.21 6.83 -20.83
CA VAL A 505 27.24 7.37 -21.79
C VAL A 505 27.79 7.07 -23.19
N ASN A 506 27.07 6.26 -23.97
CA ASN A 506 27.47 5.80 -25.29
C ASN A 506 28.88 5.13 -25.33
N GLY A 507 29.23 4.46 -24.21
CA GLY A 507 30.51 3.74 -24.09
C GLY A 507 31.65 4.57 -23.51
N GLU A 508 31.49 5.86 -23.33
CA GLU A 508 32.47 6.75 -22.70
C GLU A 508 32.15 6.94 -21.21
N GLU A 509 33.18 6.81 -20.37
CA GLU A 509 33.02 7.00 -18.93
C GLU A 509 32.82 8.49 -18.62
N VAL A 510 31.76 8.79 -17.88
CA VAL A 510 31.45 10.15 -17.46
C VAL A 510 31.67 10.34 -15.98
N THR A 511 32.31 11.48 -15.61
CA THR A 511 32.40 11.86 -14.21
C THR A 511 31.00 12.25 -13.72
N VAL A 512 30.51 11.62 -12.65
CA VAL A 512 29.20 11.93 -12.07
C VAL A 512 29.18 13.38 -11.58
N VAL A 513 28.37 14.22 -12.23
CA VAL A 513 28.40 15.68 -12.03
C VAL A 513 27.73 16.11 -10.72
N LYS A 514 26.89 15.28 -10.11
CA LYS A 514 26.34 15.53 -8.77
C LYS A 514 25.63 14.29 -8.21
N ALA A 515 26.10 13.73 -7.11
CA ALA A 515 25.21 13.01 -6.23
C ALA A 515 24.35 14.05 -5.50
N ILE A 516 23.04 14.06 -5.73
CA ILE A 516 22.14 14.79 -4.85
C ILE A 516 22.10 14.00 -3.55
N SER A 517 22.97 14.36 -2.62
CA SER A 517 22.83 14.00 -1.22
C SER A 517 22.02 15.13 -0.60
N GLY A 518 20.83 14.82 -0.06
CA GLY A 518 20.12 15.74 0.78
C GLY A 518 20.91 16.04 2.05
#